data_c67b4068c83551a10615cf5277a0b330
#
_entry.id   c67b4068c83551a10615cf5277a0b330
#
_cell.length_a   1.000
_cell.length_b   1.000
_cell.length_c   1.000
_cell.angle_alpha   90.00
_cell.angle_beta   90.00
_cell.angle_gamma   90.00
#
_symmetry.space_group_name_H-M   'P 1'
#
loop_
_entity.id
_entity.type
_entity.pdbx_description
1 polymer ?
#
loop_
_entity_poly.entity_id
_entity_poly.type
_entity_poly.pdbx_seq_one_letter_code
_entity_poly.pdbx_strand_id
1 'polypeptide(L)'
;MMKYLQKLGKALMLPVACLPICGILMGIGYALCPSTMQGGDVTGIVQMIGFFLVKAGGALIDNMAILFVIGVGVGMADDNDGTAGLAALASWLMMTNLLSVGTVTTLMPAIADNATKSLAFGKIANPFIGILAGIIGATCYNKFKGTKLPDWLSFFSGKRCVAIVAGVVSIIVSAILLFIWPVVFGALVAVGQGIEGLGAVGAGIYAFLNRLLIPTGLHHALNNVFWFDTIGLGDLGHFWAGETSADVTWDLGMYMSGFFPCMMFGIPGAALAMVHTAKSDKKKLAIGLVASAALCAFVCGVTEPFEFGFMFLAPALYVVYAALYGIFTVITVLVGFRAGFCFSAGATDLLFSASLPAAKNTWMIIPLGIAAFIVFYVVFRFAITKFDLKTPGREDDDVEAEKKVDLGSSDYTTVAATILEGVGGAANVTSIDNCITRLRLEVKDSSLVDEKKIKSAGAAGVIRPSKTAVQVVVGTKVQFVADEFKKLCK
;
A
#
# COMPACT_ATOMS: atom_id res chain seq x y z
N MET A 1 -11.60 -6.97 14.67
CA MET A 1 -11.31 -5.77 13.88
C MET A 1 -9.82 -5.63 13.59
N MET A 2 -8.91 -5.57 14.57
CA MET A 2 -7.45 -5.41 14.35
C MET A 2 -6.84 -6.47 13.41
N LYS A 3 -7.13 -7.77 13.60
CA LYS A 3 -6.64 -8.84 12.71
C LYS A 3 -7.06 -8.65 11.25
N TYR A 4 -8.28 -8.18 11.02
CA TYR A 4 -8.79 -7.91 9.67
C TYR A 4 -8.02 -6.76 9.01
N LEU A 5 -7.79 -5.66 9.73
CA LEU A 5 -7.00 -4.52 9.24
C LEU A 5 -5.54 -4.90 8.96
N GLN A 6 -4.95 -5.73 9.82
CA GLN A 6 -3.60 -6.26 9.57
C GLN A 6 -3.54 -7.17 8.33
N LYS A 7 -4.57 -8.00 8.10
CA LYS A 7 -4.67 -8.84 6.89
C LYS A 7 -4.81 -7.97 5.65
N LEU A 8 -5.66 -6.93 5.71
CA LEU A 8 -5.82 -5.96 4.63
C LEU A 8 -4.51 -5.20 4.35
N GLY A 9 -3.83 -4.69 5.38
CA GLY A 9 -2.52 -4.03 5.21
C GLY A 9 -1.49 -4.93 4.52
N LYS A 10 -1.42 -6.21 4.91
CA LYS A 10 -0.55 -7.19 4.25
C LYS A 10 -0.95 -7.42 2.78
N ALA A 11 -2.24 -7.49 2.48
CA ALA A 11 -2.74 -7.66 1.11
C ALA A 11 -2.42 -6.44 0.22
N LEU A 12 -2.42 -5.24 0.80
CA LEU A 12 -2.06 -4.00 0.11
C LEU A 12 -0.57 -3.89 -0.23
N MET A 13 0.32 -4.59 0.50
CA MET A 13 1.77 -4.53 0.22
C MET A 13 2.14 -5.14 -1.13
N LEU A 14 1.42 -6.16 -1.60
CA LEU A 14 1.77 -6.86 -2.84
C LEU A 14 1.62 -5.97 -4.09
N PRO A 15 0.48 -5.30 -4.34
CA PRO A 15 0.36 -4.36 -5.45
C PRO A 15 1.33 -3.18 -5.33
N VAL A 16 1.60 -2.67 -4.12
CA VAL A 16 2.55 -1.57 -3.90
C VAL A 16 3.98 -1.98 -4.29
N ALA A 17 4.36 -3.24 -4.14
CA ALA A 17 5.69 -3.73 -4.51
C ALA A 17 6.02 -3.59 -6.02
N CYS A 18 5.00 -3.41 -6.87
CA CYS A 18 5.20 -3.15 -8.30
C CYS A 18 5.53 -1.68 -8.62
N LEU A 19 5.23 -0.75 -7.71
CA LEU A 19 5.32 0.69 -7.98
C LEU A 19 6.75 1.25 -8.11
N PRO A 20 7.78 0.78 -7.36
CA PRO A 20 9.12 1.33 -7.48
C PRO A 20 9.69 1.27 -8.89
N ILE A 21 9.40 0.18 -9.64
CA ILE A 21 9.86 0.08 -11.02
C ILE A 21 9.22 1.12 -11.93
N CYS A 22 7.96 1.48 -11.66
CA CYS A 22 7.25 2.51 -12.41
C CYS A 22 7.94 3.85 -12.27
N GLY A 23 8.25 4.27 -11.04
CA GLY A 23 8.95 5.52 -10.76
C GLY A 23 10.32 5.59 -11.44
N ILE A 24 11.09 4.50 -11.38
CA ILE A 24 12.40 4.43 -12.04
C ILE A 24 12.25 4.54 -13.58
N LEU A 25 11.35 3.77 -14.17
CA LEU A 25 11.13 3.79 -15.63
C LEU A 25 10.66 5.16 -16.11
N MET A 26 9.68 5.75 -15.41
CA MET A 26 9.16 7.08 -15.76
C MET A 26 10.21 8.17 -15.56
N GLY A 27 10.93 8.16 -14.45
CA GLY A 27 11.98 9.15 -14.17
C GLY A 27 13.09 9.14 -15.22
N ILE A 28 13.63 7.95 -15.57
CA ILE A 28 14.59 7.81 -16.67
C ILE A 28 13.96 8.24 -17.99
N GLY A 29 12.73 7.82 -18.22
CA GLY A 29 12.01 8.13 -19.46
C GLY A 29 11.80 9.63 -19.67
N TYR A 30 11.42 10.38 -18.65
CA TYR A 30 11.29 11.85 -18.72
C TYR A 30 12.63 12.55 -18.89
N ALA A 31 13.70 12.04 -18.28
CA ALA A 31 15.04 12.57 -18.50
C ALA A 31 15.52 12.40 -19.93
N LEU A 32 15.19 11.27 -20.57
CA LEU A 32 15.56 10.98 -21.97
C LEU A 32 14.61 11.61 -22.99
N CYS A 33 13.36 11.83 -22.65
CA CYS A 33 12.32 12.39 -23.52
C CYS A 33 11.45 13.42 -22.77
N PRO A 34 11.95 14.62 -22.49
CA PRO A 34 11.19 15.70 -21.84
C PRO A 34 9.90 16.06 -22.58
N SER A 35 9.88 15.92 -23.91
CA SER A 35 8.72 16.22 -24.74
C SER A 35 7.46 15.42 -24.40
N THR A 36 7.58 14.31 -23.68
CA THR A 36 6.41 13.56 -23.16
C THR A 36 5.55 14.36 -22.16
N MET A 37 6.13 15.33 -21.47
CA MET A 37 5.43 16.20 -20.51
C MET A 37 5.36 17.66 -21.00
N GLN A 38 6.42 18.13 -21.64
CA GLN A 38 6.54 19.52 -22.11
C GLN A 38 5.88 19.76 -23.48
N GLY A 39 5.43 18.68 -24.13
CA GLY A 39 4.95 18.75 -25.51
C GLY A 39 6.08 18.77 -26.53
N GLY A 40 5.78 18.44 -27.77
CA GLY A 40 6.72 18.38 -28.86
C GLY A 40 6.85 16.98 -29.47
N ASP A 41 7.60 16.91 -30.58
CA ASP A 41 7.78 15.65 -31.31
C ASP A 41 8.85 14.78 -30.66
N VAL A 42 8.61 13.47 -30.65
CA VAL A 42 9.59 12.47 -30.23
C VAL A 42 10.51 12.17 -31.40
N THR A 43 11.73 12.70 -31.36
CA THR A 43 12.69 12.58 -32.47
C THR A 43 13.99 11.92 -32.01
N GLY A 44 14.49 11.01 -32.83
CA GLY A 44 15.74 10.29 -32.56
C GLY A 44 15.61 9.14 -31.56
N ILE A 45 16.60 8.24 -31.60
CA ILE A 45 16.57 6.97 -30.86
C ILE A 45 16.50 7.17 -29.33
N VAL A 46 17.19 8.16 -28.79
CA VAL A 46 17.25 8.43 -27.35
C VAL A 46 15.86 8.82 -26.81
N GLN A 47 15.18 9.75 -27.51
CA GLN A 47 13.83 10.17 -27.10
C GLN A 47 12.81 9.05 -27.32
N MET A 48 12.95 8.23 -28.37
CA MET A 48 12.09 7.05 -28.56
C MET A 48 12.23 6.04 -27.42
N ILE A 49 13.45 5.78 -26.95
CA ILE A 49 13.70 4.93 -25.78
C ILE A 49 13.05 5.57 -24.54
N GLY A 50 13.25 6.87 -24.31
CA GLY A 50 12.65 7.60 -23.19
C GLY A 50 11.12 7.51 -23.22
N PHE A 51 10.50 7.77 -24.35
CA PHE A 51 9.05 7.63 -24.55
C PHE A 51 8.55 6.20 -24.24
N PHE A 52 9.27 5.18 -24.72
CA PHE A 52 8.93 3.78 -24.43
C PHE A 52 8.97 3.48 -22.93
N LEU A 53 9.99 3.97 -22.23
CA LEU A 53 10.12 3.81 -20.78
C LEU A 53 8.99 4.51 -20.00
N VAL A 54 8.63 5.75 -20.40
CA VAL A 54 7.48 6.47 -19.81
C VAL A 54 6.20 5.66 -19.99
N LYS A 55 5.94 5.14 -21.19
CA LYS A 55 4.75 4.32 -21.45
C LYS A 55 4.74 3.02 -20.67
N ALA A 56 5.88 2.37 -20.51
CA ALA A 56 6.01 1.14 -19.74
C ALA A 56 5.74 1.37 -18.23
N GLY A 57 6.33 2.42 -17.64
CA GLY A 57 6.08 2.81 -16.25
C GLY A 57 4.65 3.28 -16.03
N GLY A 58 4.16 4.16 -16.93
CA GLY A 58 2.80 4.70 -16.89
C GLY A 58 1.73 3.62 -16.96
N ALA A 59 1.93 2.55 -17.74
CA ALA A 59 0.97 1.47 -17.86
C ALA A 59 0.59 0.82 -16.51
N LEU A 60 1.51 0.72 -15.57
CA LEU A 60 1.22 0.19 -14.24
C LEU A 60 0.58 1.24 -13.33
N ILE A 61 1.01 2.49 -13.41
CA ILE A 61 0.45 3.59 -12.60
C ILE A 61 -0.98 3.89 -13.01
N ASP A 62 -1.25 4.00 -14.30
CA ASP A 62 -2.59 4.26 -14.84
C ASP A 62 -3.58 3.15 -14.48
N ASN A 63 -3.09 1.91 -14.31
CA ASN A 63 -3.87 0.74 -13.91
C ASN A 63 -3.65 0.32 -12.45
N MET A 64 -3.13 1.19 -11.61
CA MET A 64 -2.85 0.90 -10.21
C MET A 64 -4.08 0.37 -9.46
N ALA A 65 -5.26 0.92 -9.73
CA ALA A 65 -6.50 0.45 -9.14
C ALA A 65 -6.74 -1.06 -9.38
N ILE A 66 -6.45 -1.55 -10.58
CA ILE A 66 -6.59 -2.98 -10.94
C ILE A 66 -5.58 -3.84 -10.17
N LEU A 67 -4.37 -3.33 -9.95
CA LEU A 67 -3.37 -4.03 -9.13
C LEU A 67 -3.87 -4.20 -7.69
N PHE A 68 -4.51 -3.16 -7.14
CA PHE A 68 -5.14 -3.25 -5.81
C PHE A 68 -6.33 -4.20 -5.78
N VAL A 69 -7.17 -4.21 -6.82
CA VAL A 69 -8.28 -5.17 -6.95
C VAL A 69 -7.79 -6.61 -6.80
N ILE A 70 -6.79 -6.98 -7.59
CA ILE A 70 -6.26 -8.35 -7.63
C ILE A 70 -5.50 -8.65 -6.34
N GLY A 71 -4.61 -7.75 -5.91
CA GLY A 71 -3.79 -7.92 -4.72
C GLY A 71 -4.63 -8.08 -3.45
N VAL A 72 -5.67 -7.26 -3.27
CA VAL A 72 -6.58 -7.36 -2.13
C VAL A 72 -7.49 -8.59 -2.27
N GLY A 73 -8.02 -8.86 -3.47
CA GLY A 73 -8.87 -10.02 -3.72
C GLY A 73 -8.19 -11.33 -3.35
N VAL A 74 -6.95 -11.53 -3.82
CA VAL A 74 -6.15 -12.73 -3.52
C VAL A 74 -5.63 -12.70 -2.07
N GLY A 75 -5.07 -11.57 -1.62
CA GLY A 75 -4.44 -11.45 -0.30
C GLY A 75 -5.41 -11.53 0.88
N MET A 76 -6.68 -11.18 0.68
CA MET A 76 -7.74 -11.32 1.68
C MET A 76 -8.47 -12.67 1.60
N ALA A 77 -8.21 -13.49 0.59
CA ALA A 77 -8.71 -14.86 0.53
C ALA A 77 -8.00 -15.73 1.59
N ASP A 78 -8.69 -16.76 2.11
CA ASP A 78 -8.16 -17.59 3.20
C ASP A 78 -7.01 -18.50 2.74
N ASP A 79 -7.03 -18.87 1.45
CA ASP A 79 -6.06 -19.76 0.82
C ASP A 79 -5.28 -19.09 -0.33
N ASN A 80 -5.39 -17.76 -0.47
CA ASN A 80 -4.75 -16.96 -1.52
C ASN A 80 -5.07 -17.48 -2.94
N ASP A 81 -6.28 -17.97 -3.17
CA ASP A 81 -6.68 -18.55 -4.45
C ASP A 81 -6.97 -17.48 -5.51
N GLY A 82 -6.51 -17.73 -6.74
CA GLY A 82 -6.71 -16.81 -7.88
C GLY A 82 -8.18 -16.57 -8.24
N THR A 83 -9.10 -17.49 -7.89
CA THR A 83 -10.54 -17.31 -8.10
C THR A 83 -11.08 -16.10 -7.33
N ALA A 84 -10.53 -15.82 -6.15
CA ALA A 84 -10.89 -14.62 -5.38
C ALA A 84 -10.46 -13.34 -6.13
N GLY A 85 -9.28 -13.34 -6.76
CA GLY A 85 -8.81 -12.25 -7.60
C GLY A 85 -9.68 -12.05 -8.84
N LEU A 86 -10.11 -13.14 -9.49
CA LEU A 86 -11.04 -13.08 -10.63
C LEU A 86 -12.41 -12.51 -10.21
N ALA A 87 -12.94 -12.93 -9.07
CA ALA A 87 -14.20 -12.41 -8.55
C ALA A 87 -14.09 -10.92 -8.17
N ALA A 88 -12.95 -10.50 -7.62
CA ALA A 88 -12.64 -9.10 -7.35
C ALA A 88 -12.57 -8.28 -8.64
N LEU A 89 -11.91 -8.80 -9.67
CA LEU A 89 -11.82 -8.13 -10.98
C LEU A 89 -13.20 -8.01 -11.64
N ALA A 90 -14.02 -9.05 -11.58
CA ALA A 90 -15.40 -8.99 -12.05
C ALA A 90 -16.21 -7.91 -11.30
N SER A 91 -16.07 -7.84 -9.97
CA SER A 91 -16.68 -6.78 -9.15
C SER A 91 -16.23 -5.39 -9.59
N TRP A 92 -14.93 -5.19 -9.81
CA TRP A 92 -14.36 -3.93 -10.28
C TRP A 92 -14.93 -3.50 -11.62
N LEU A 93 -14.93 -4.39 -12.61
CA LEU A 93 -15.44 -4.11 -13.95
C LEU A 93 -16.94 -3.75 -13.92
N MET A 94 -17.72 -4.44 -13.10
CA MET A 94 -19.15 -4.12 -12.92
C MET A 94 -19.34 -2.76 -12.25
N MET A 95 -18.64 -2.49 -11.14
CA MET A 95 -18.78 -1.24 -10.39
C MET A 95 -18.35 -0.04 -11.24
N THR A 96 -17.20 -0.10 -11.91
CA THR A 96 -16.70 1.01 -12.72
C THR A 96 -17.54 1.26 -13.96
N ASN A 97 -18.16 0.23 -14.53
CA ASN A 97 -19.08 0.38 -15.67
C ASN A 97 -20.44 0.95 -15.23
N LEU A 98 -21.04 0.37 -14.18
CA LEU A 98 -22.32 0.83 -13.63
C LEU A 98 -22.26 2.27 -13.11
N LEU A 99 -21.13 2.68 -12.58
CA LEU A 99 -20.87 4.02 -12.04
C LEU A 99 -20.08 4.91 -13.00
N SER A 100 -19.94 4.53 -14.27
CA SER A 100 -19.37 5.43 -15.30
C SER A 100 -20.26 6.64 -15.54
N VAL A 101 -19.68 7.77 -15.94
CA VAL A 101 -20.44 9.00 -16.24
C VAL A 101 -21.59 8.72 -17.21
N GLY A 102 -21.33 7.97 -18.30
CA GLY A 102 -22.34 7.66 -19.30
C GLY A 102 -23.53 6.88 -18.74
N THR A 103 -23.27 5.84 -17.90
CA THR A 103 -24.33 5.06 -17.27
C THR A 103 -25.12 5.90 -16.27
N VAL A 104 -24.41 6.63 -15.41
CA VAL A 104 -25.03 7.40 -14.32
C VAL A 104 -25.87 8.56 -14.85
N THR A 105 -25.41 9.29 -15.86
CA THR A 105 -26.17 10.38 -16.48
C THR A 105 -27.42 9.87 -17.25
N THR A 106 -27.35 8.65 -17.76
CA THR A 106 -28.53 7.99 -18.36
C THR A 106 -29.59 7.64 -17.29
N LEU A 107 -29.14 7.14 -16.13
CA LEU A 107 -30.03 6.76 -15.02
C LEU A 107 -30.56 8.00 -14.26
N MET A 108 -29.75 9.02 -14.11
CA MET A 108 -30.02 10.24 -13.36
C MET A 108 -29.53 11.47 -14.14
N PRO A 109 -30.28 11.98 -15.12
CA PRO A 109 -29.86 13.10 -15.98
C PRO A 109 -29.44 14.35 -15.22
N ALA A 110 -30.01 14.64 -14.05
CA ALA A 110 -29.63 15.76 -13.19
C ALA A 110 -28.15 15.72 -12.70
N ILE A 111 -27.45 14.60 -12.85
CA ILE A 111 -26.01 14.51 -12.54
C ILE A 111 -25.19 15.18 -13.64
N ALA A 112 -25.63 15.16 -14.88
CA ALA A 112 -24.96 15.84 -15.98
C ALA A 112 -24.86 17.37 -15.75
N ASP A 113 -25.85 17.94 -15.11
CA ASP A 113 -25.92 19.38 -14.84
C ASP A 113 -25.07 19.80 -13.62
N ASN A 114 -24.50 18.84 -12.88
CA ASN A 114 -23.67 19.10 -11.72
C ASN A 114 -22.22 18.67 -11.97
N ALA A 115 -21.36 19.63 -12.25
CA ALA A 115 -19.95 19.40 -12.61
C ALA A 115 -19.20 18.53 -11.56
N THR A 116 -19.37 18.82 -10.27
CA THR A 116 -18.70 18.07 -9.19
C THR A 116 -19.17 16.61 -9.14
N LYS A 117 -20.47 16.34 -9.30
CA LYS A 117 -21.00 14.97 -9.32
C LYS A 117 -20.56 14.22 -10.57
N SER A 118 -20.61 14.86 -11.72
CA SER A 118 -20.11 14.28 -12.98
C SER A 118 -18.61 13.94 -12.87
N LEU A 119 -17.81 14.85 -12.31
CA LEU A 119 -16.38 14.63 -12.07
C LEU A 119 -16.14 13.45 -11.10
N ALA A 120 -16.94 13.33 -10.03
CA ALA A 120 -16.85 12.23 -9.08
C ALA A 120 -16.96 10.86 -9.79
N PHE A 121 -17.91 10.72 -10.71
CA PHE A 121 -18.07 9.50 -11.50
C PHE A 121 -17.02 9.35 -12.60
N GLY A 122 -16.49 10.46 -13.12
CA GLY A 122 -15.31 10.45 -14.01
C GLY A 122 -14.04 9.92 -13.33
N LYS A 123 -13.97 10.02 -12.01
CA LYS A 123 -12.85 9.52 -11.18
C LYS A 123 -13.20 8.25 -10.39
N ILE A 124 -14.19 7.48 -10.85
CA ILE A 124 -14.61 6.23 -10.16
C ILE A 124 -13.55 5.12 -10.23
N ALA A 125 -12.76 5.08 -11.30
CA ALA A 125 -11.69 4.11 -11.49
C ALA A 125 -10.44 4.50 -10.65
N ASN A 126 -10.54 4.37 -9.33
CA ASN A 126 -9.50 4.75 -8.39
C ASN A 126 -9.16 3.61 -7.40
N PRO A 127 -8.00 3.63 -6.72
CA PRO A 127 -7.58 2.58 -5.81
C PRO A 127 -8.55 2.31 -4.64
N PHE A 128 -9.28 3.31 -4.14
CA PHE A 128 -10.28 3.09 -3.08
C PHE A 128 -11.39 2.13 -3.56
N ILE A 129 -11.95 2.38 -4.74
CA ILE A 129 -12.95 1.48 -5.35
C ILE A 129 -12.31 0.13 -5.69
N GLY A 130 -11.03 0.11 -6.09
CA GLY A 130 -10.26 -1.10 -6.31
C GLY A 130 -10.13 -1.96 -5.05
N ILE A 131 -9.79 -1.36 -3.91
CA ILE A 131 -9.73 -2.02 -2.60
C ILE A 131 -11.11 -2.58 -2.23
N LEU A 132 -12.17 -1.78 -2.41
CA LEU A 132 -13.54 -2.22 -2.11
C LEU A 132 -13.94 -3.42 -2.95
N ALA A 133 -13.68 -3.41 -4.25
CA ALA A 133 -13.93 -4.54 -5.16
C ALA A 133 -13.11 -5.78 -4.74
N GLY A 134 -11.86 -5.60 -4.33
CA GLY A 134 -11.00 -6.64 -3.78
C GLY A 134 -11.60 -7.28 -2.54
N ILE A 135 -12.10 -6.47 -1.60
CA ILE A 135 -12.79 -6.94 -0.39
C ILE A 135 -14.06 -7.72 -0.73
N ILE A 136 -14.86 -7.23 -1.68
CA ILE A 136 -16.08 -7.93 -2.14
C ILE A 136 -15.70 -9.31 -2.68
N GLY A 137 -14.73 -9.39 -3.61
CA GLY A 137 -14.29 -10.64 -4.20
C GLY A 137 -13.79 -11.65 -3.18
N ALA A 138 -12.90 -11.22 -2.27
CA ALA A 138 -12.36 -12.06 -1.20
C ALA A 138 -13.44 -12.53 -0.22
N THR A 139 -14.35 -11.64 0.20
CA THR A 139 -15.41 -11.96 1.14
C THR A 139 -16.40 -12.98 0.54
N CYS A 140 -16.79 -12.76 -0.72
CA CYS A 140 -17.63 -13.69 -1.44
C CYS A 140 -16.93 -15.05 -1.63
N TYR A 141 -15.62 -15.03 -1.94
CA TYR A 141 -14.82 -16.25 -2.07
C TYR A 141 -14.80 -17.04 -0.77
N ASN A 142 -14.38 -16.42 0.32
CA ASN A 142 -14.25 -17.08 1.62
C ASN A 142 -15.58 -17.70 2.09
N LYS A 143 -16.71 -17.03 1.78
CA LYS A 143 -18.04 -17.48 2.22
C LYS A 143 -18.65 -18.53 1.30
N PHE A 144 -18.44 -18.45 -0.01
CA PHE A 144 -19.21 -19.22 -1.00
C PHE A 144 -18.39 -20.26 -1.77
N LYS A 145 -17.06 -20.35 -1.59
CA LYS A 145 -16.19 -21.34 -2.29
C LYS A 145 -16.58 -22.80 -2.08
N GLY A 146 -17.34 -23.12 -1.03
CA GLY A 146 -17.82 -24.46 -0.72
C GLY A 146 -19.29 -24.68 -0.98
N THR A 147 -20.01 -23.74 -1.63
CA THR A 147 -21.45 -23.82 -1.84
C THR A 147 -21.81 -24.96 -2.81
N LYS A 148 -22.70 -25.85 -2.38
CA LYS A 148 -23.27 -26.89 -3.21
C LYS A 148 -24.62 -26.43 -3.71
N LEU A 149 -24.79 -26.39 -5.01
CA LEU A 149 -26.07 -26.09 -5.68
C LEU A 149 -26.77 -27.39 -6.09
N PRO A 150 -28.10 -27.34 -6.35
CA PRO A 150 -28.85 -28.49 -6.88
C PRO A 150 -28.23 -29.04 -8.17
N ASP A 151 -28.45 -30.30 -8.49
CA ASP A 151 -27.81 -31.01 -9.61
C ASP A 151 -27.92 -30.29 -10.95
N TRP A 152 -29.08 -29.69 -11.25
CA TRP A 152 -29.29 -28.92 -12.48
C TRP A 152 -28.48 -27.60 -12.56
N LEU A 153 -27.95 -27.13 -11.44
CA LEU A 153 -27.01 -25.98 -11.33
C LEU A 153 -25.61 -26.40 -10.89
N SER A 154 -25.30 -27.69 -10.83
CA SER A 154 -24.06 -28.23 -10.28
C SER A 154 -22.81 -27.65 -10.95
N PHE A 155 -22.89 -27.28 -12.24
CA PHE A 155 -21.81 -26.60 -12.95
C PHE A 155 -21.34 -25.32 -12.25
N PHE A 156 -22.25 -24.58 -11.61
CA PHE A 156 -21.96 -23.33 -10.90
C PHE A 156 -21.62 -23.56 -9.43
N SER A 157 -21.53 -24.81 -8.94
CA SER A 157 -21.17 -25.11 -7.56
C SER A 157 -19.72 -24.76 -7.23
N GLY A 158 -19.44 -24.61 -5.93
CA GLY A 158 -18.10 -24.36 -5.41
C GLY A 158 -17.53 -23.00 -5.83
N LYS A 159 -16.27 -22.97 -6.22
CA LYS A 159 -15.55 -21.73 -6.59
C LYS A 159 -16.21 -20.98 -7.77
N ARG A 160 -16.91 -21.68 -8.65
CA ARG A 160 -17.61 -21.05 -9.79
C ARG A 160 -18.78 -20.16 -9.38
N CYS A 161 -19.44 -20.47 -8.24
CA CYS A 161 -20.51 -19.66 -7.68
C CYS A 161 -20.02 -18.28 -7.22
N VAL A 162 -18.75 -18.17 -6.84
CA VAL A 162 -18.18 -16.97 -6.20
C VAL A 162 -18.33 -15.74 -7.07
N ALA A 163 -17.95 -15.83 -8.36
CA ALA A 163 -18.02 -14.68 -9.27
C ALA A 163 -19.47 -14.21 -9.49
N ILE A 164 -20.43 -15.13 -9.52
CA ILE A 164 -21.86 -14.82 -9.67
C ILE A 164 -22.34 -14.05 -8.44
N VAL A 165 -22.04 -14.55 -7.25
CA VAL A 165 -22.43 -13.89 -5.99
C VAL A 165 -21.75 -12.54 -5.85
N ALA A 166 -20.45 -12.45 -6.17
CA ALA A 166 -19.71 -11.19 -6.18
C ALA A 166 -20.33 -10.17 -7.15
N GLY A 167 -20.80 -10.62 -8.30
CA GLY A 167 -21.53 -9.79 -9.27
C GLY A 167 -22.82 -9.21 -8.66
N VAL A 168 -23.64 -10.04 -8.04
CA VAL A 168 -24.89 -9.57 -7.37
C VAL A 168 -24.57 -8.57 -6.26
N VAL A 169 -23.58 -8.86 -5.41
CA VAL A 169 -23.12 -7.94 -4.36
C VAL A 169 -22.63 -6.62 -4.97
N SER A 170 -21.92 -6.68 -6.08
CA SER A 170 -21.40 -5.47 -6.76
C SER A 170 -22.51 -4.59 -7.31
N ILE A 171 -23.62 -5.16 -7.81
CA ILE A 171 -24.79 -4.38 -8.23
C ILE A 171 -25.38 -3.62 -7.03
N ILE A 172 -25.55 -4.31 -5.89
CA ILE A 172 -26.08 -3.68 -4.67
C ILE A 172 -25.16 -2.58 -4.16
N VAL A 173 -23.86 -2.85 -4.11
CA VAL A 173 -22.84 -1.86 -3.67
C VAL A 173 -22.79 -0.69 -4.64
N SER A 174 -22.87 -0.91 -5.96
CA SER A 174 -22.94 0.17 -6.94
C SER A 174 -24.17 1.05 -6.76
N ALA A 175 -25.34 0.46 -6.48
CA ALA A 175 -26.55 1.22 -6.18
C ALA A 175 -26.37 2.12 -4.92
N ILE A 176 -25.68 1.62 -3.92
CA ILE A 176 -25.36 2.43 -2.71
C ILE A 176 -24.35 3.52 -3.05
N LEU A 177 -23.29 3.20 -3.79
CA LEU A 177 -22.25 4.15 -4.17
C LEU A 177 -22.77 5.23 -5.12
N LEU A 178 -23.80 4.97 -5.90
CA LEU A 178 -24.45 5.99 -6.75
C LEU A 178 -24.85 7.23 -5.95
N PHE A 179 -25.21 7.08 -4.68
CA PHE A 179 -25.59 8.18 -3.79
C PHE A 179 -24.45 8.61 -2.85
N ILE A 180 -23.65 7.66 -2.35
CA ILE A 180 -22.61 7.95 -1.35
C ILE A 180 -21.35 8.52 -2.00
N TRP A 181 -20.92 7.99 -3.16
CA TRP A 181 -19.65 8.37 -3.76
C TRP A 181 -19.55 9.87 -4.12
N PRO A 182 -20.57 10.51 -4.72
CA PRO A 182 -20.52 11.96 -4.97
C PRO A 182 -20.38 12.80 -3.69
N VAL A 183 -20.93 12.33 -2.57
CA VAL A 183 -20.80 13.01 -1.27
C VAL A 183 -19.37 12.90 -0.74
N VAL A 184 -18.80 11.68 -0.76
CA VAL A 184 -17.41 11.44 -0.32
C VAL A 184 -16.44 12.23 -1.18
N PHE A 185 -16.58 12.14 -2.49
CA PHE A 185 -15.71 12.87 -3.43
C PHE A 185 -15.88 14.39 -3.31
N GLY A 186 -17.13 14.88 -3.20
CA GLY A 186 -17.42 16.28 -3.00
C GLY A 186 -16.83 16.83 -1.69
N ALA A 187 -16.82 16.03 -0.62
CA ALA A 187 -16.17 16.41 0.63
C ALA A 187 -14.63 16.54 0.46
N LEU A 188 -13.99 15.65 -0.30
CA LEU A 188 -12.56 15.76 -0.60
C LEU A 188 -12.24 17.00 -1.43
N VAL A 189 -13.08 17.30 -2.44
CA VAL A 189 -12.96 18.52 -3.26
C VAL A 189 -13.14 19.78 -2.40
N ALA A 190 -14.16 19.80 -1.54
CA ALA A 190 -14.42 20.93 -0.64
C ALA A 190 -13.26 21.16 0.35
N VAL A 191 -12.67 20.10 0.89
CA VAL A 191 -11.44 20.17 1.69
C VAL A 191 -10.30 20.75 0.87
N GLY A 192 -10.11 20.30 -0.38
CA GLY A 192 -9.08 20.81 -1.29
C GLY A 192 -9.22 22.31 -1.52
N GLN A 193 -10.41 22.76 -1.92
CA GLN A 193 -10.72 24.17 -2.13
C GLN A 193 -10.57 25.02 -0.86
N GLY A 194 -10.95 24.46 0.30
CA GLY A 194 -10.83 25.15 1.59
C GLY A 194 -9.39 25.39 2.04
N ILE A 195 -8.44 24.56 1.61
CA ILE A 195 -7.02 24.68 2.00
C ILE A 195 -6.12 25.30 0.92
N GLU A 196 -6.59 25.38 -0.33
CA GLU A 196 -5.84 25.94 -1.46
C GLU A 196 -5.34 27.37 -1.16
N GLY A 197 -6.22 28.23 -0.66
CA GLY A 197 -5.90 29.63 -0.34
C GLY A 197 -5.02 29.84 0.90
N LEU A 198 -4.67 28.77 1.65
CA LEU A 198 -3.87 28.87 2.88
C LEU A 198 -2.35 28.80 2.64
N GLY A 199 -1.88 28.73 1.40
CA GLY A 199 -0.47 28.70 1.04
C GLY A 199 0.28 27.56 1.74
N ALA A 200 1.41 27.86 2.38
CA ALA A 200 2.24 26.86 3.05
C ALA A 200 1.48 26.03 4.12
N VAL A 201 0.57 26.67 4.86
CA VAL A 201 -0.25 25.96 5.86
C VAL A 201 -1.21 24.99 5.17
N GLY A 202 -1.80 25.38 4.05
CA GLY A 202 -2.64 24.52 3.23
C GLY A 202 -1.87 23.28 2.72
N ALA A 203 -0.67 23.48 2.20
CA ALA A 203 0.20 22.38 1.79
C ALA A 203 0.51 21.42 2.96
N GLY A 204 0.73 21.96 4.16
CA GLY A 204 0.93 21.16 5.38
C GLY A 204 -0.30 20.36 5.79
N ILE A 205 -1.48 20.97 5.76
CA ILE A 205 -2.75 20.28 6.04
C ILE A 205 -2.97 19.15 5.02
N TYR A 206 -2.73 19.43 3.74
CA TYR A 206 -2.80 18.42 2.70
C TYR A 206 -1.86 17.24 2.98
N ALA A 207 -0.59 17.51 3.28
CA ALA A 207 0.40 16.47 3.56
C ALA A 207 0.02 15.62 4.79
N PHE A 208 -0.50 16.25 5.85
CA PHE A 208 -1.03 15.56 7.03
C PHE A 208 -2.19 14.62 6.67
N LEU A 209 -3.20 15.14 5.98
CA LEU A 209 -4.38 14.37 5.58
C LEU A 209 -4.01 13.26 4.60
N ASN A 210 -3.10 13.52 3.66
CA ASN A 210 -2.58 12.54 2.73
C ASN A 210 -2.03 11.32 3.49
N ARG A 211 -1.14 11.52 4.46
CA ARG A 211 -0.60 10.43 5.27
C ARG A 211 -1.68 9.73 6.08
N LEU A 212 -2.59 10.47 6.71
CA LEU A 212 -3.66 9.90 7.53
C LEU A 212 -4.62 9.00 6.74
N LEU A 213 -4.80 9.27 5.45
CA LEU A 213 -5.71 8.54 4.57
C LEU A 213 -5.08 7.30 3.89
N ILE A 214 -3.77 7.07 4.01
CA ILE A 214 -3.10 5.90 3.42
C ILE A 214 -3.77 4.57 3.80
N PRO A 215 -4.14 4.32 5.08
CA PRO A 215 -4.75 3.04 5.46
C PRO A 215 -6.04 2.71 4.71
N THR A 216 -6.74 3.72 4.20
CA THR A 216 -8.00 3.58 3.47
C THR A 216 -7.82 3.60 1.94
N GLY A 217 -6.65 4.00 1.44
CA GLY A 217 -6.41 4.26 0.02
C GLY A 217 -7.05 5.57 -0.50
N LEU A 218 -7.75 6.33 0.35
CA LEU A 218 -8.38 7.60 -0.03
C LEU A 218 -7.36 8.72 -0.30
N HIS A 219 -6.10 8.57 0.15
CA HIS A 219 -5.03 9.51 -0.19
C HIS A 219 -4.84 9.66 -1.71
N HIS A 220 -5.08 8.62 -2.50
CA HIS A 220 -5.05 8.73 -3.96
C HIS A 220 -6.17 9.61 -4.51
N ALA A 221 -7.37 9.57 -3.89
CA ALA A 221 -8.45 10.48 -4.27
C ALA A 221 -8.10 11.92 -3.89
N LEU A 222 -7.48 12.13 -2.73
CA LEU A 222 -6.99 13.45 -2.31
C LEU A 222 -5.85 13.95 -3.22
N ASN A 223 -4.93 13.08 -3.67
CA ASN A 223 -3.88 13.43 -4.62
C ASN A 223 -4.45 13.92 -5.97
N ASN A 224 -5.57 13.32 -6.41
CA ASN A 224 -6.26 13.80 -7.62
C ASN A 224 -6.72 15.26 -7.49
N VAL A 225 -7.00 15.72 -6.28
CA VAL A 225 -7.44 17.12 -6.05
C VAL A 225 -6.28 18.09 -6.27
N PHE A 226 -5.05 17.76 -5.78
CA PHE A 226 -3.92 18.70 -5.78
C PHE A 226 -2.92 18.47 -6.91
N TRP A 227 -2.61 17.22 -7.24
CA TRP A 227 -1.58 16.89 -8.24
C TRP A 227 -2.13 16.78 -9.65
N PHE A 228 -3.38 16.32 -9.78
CA PHE A 228 -4.06 16.13 -11.05
C PHE A 228 -5.26 17.08 -11.11
N ASP A 229 -5.40 17.80 -12.10
CA ASP A 229 -6.32 18.90 -12.40
C ASP A 229 -7.82 18.76 -11.97
N THR A 230 -8.09 18.29 -10.75
CA THR A 230 -9.47 18.11 -10.26
C THR A 230 -10.13 19.43 -9.84
N ILE A 231 -9.35 20.37 -9.31
CA ILE A 231 -9.81 21.72 -8.89
C ILE A 231 -9.10 22.84 -9.66
N GLY A 232 -8.45 22.52 -10.78
CA GLY A 232 -7.72 23.48 -11.59
C GLY A 232 -6.29 23.75 -11.13
N LEU A 233 -5.75 22.94 -10.18
CA LEU A 233 -4.35 23.10 -9.74
C LEU A 233 -3.38 22.34 -10.64
N GLY A 234 -3.54 21.03 -10.77
CA GLY A 234 -2.66 20.20 -11.61
C GLY A 234 -1.16 20.34 -11.31
N ASP A 235 -0.78 20.54 -10.04
CA ASP A 235 0.57 20.95 -9.59
C ASP A 235 1.69 20.07 -10.19
N LEU A 236 1.46 18.75 -10.31
CA LEU A 236 2.40 17.83 -10.93
C LEU A 236 2.56 18.08 -12.43
N GLY A 237 1.43 18.23 -13.16
CA GLY A 237 1.43 18.41 -14.61
C GLY A 237 2.16 19.69 -15.02
N HIS A 238 1.81 20.82 -14.40
CA HIS A 238 2.42 22.14 -14.65
C HIS A 238 3.93 22.14 -14.31
N PHE A 239 4.33 21.48 -13.20
CA PHE A 239 5.73 21.39 -12.80
C PHE A 239 6.57 20.67 -13.86
N TRP A 240 6.10 19.54 -14.36
CA TRP A 240 6.81 18.74 -15.36
C TRP A 240 6.67 19.26 -16.79
N ALA A 241 5.63 20.07 -17.08
CA ALA A 241 5.52 20.81 -18.33
C ALA A 241 6.59 21.91 -18.49
N GLY A 242 7.35 22.20 -17.44
CA GLY A 242 8.40 23.23 -17.45
C GLY A 242 7.87 24.63 -17.18
N GLU A 243 6.65 24.74 -16.66
CA GLU A 243 6.08 26.02 -16.20
C GLU A 243 6.72 26.48 -14.88
N THR A 244 6.43 27.71 -14.51
CA THR A 244 6.92 28.35 -13.26
C THR A 244 5.75 28.91 -12.47
N SER A 245 6.00 29.39 -11.24
CA SER A 245 4.99 30.06 -10.44
C SER A 245 4.48 31.40 -11.06
N ALA A 246 5.09 31.85 -12.14
CA ALA A 246 4.58 33.02 -12.88
C ALA A 246 3.46 32.64 -13.86
N ASP A 247 3.35 31.38 -14.23
CA ASP A 247 2.39 30.85 -15.20
C ASP A 247 1.10 30.36 -14.54
N VAL A 248 1.06 30.25 -13.20
CA VAL A 248 -0.04 29.73 -12.40
C VAL A 248 -0.40 30.68 -11.25
N THR A 249 -1.52 30.44 -10.57
CA THR A 249 -2.01 31.29 -9.46
C THR A 249 -1.50 30.90 -8.08
N TRP A 250 -0.73 29.80 -7.98
CA TRP A 250 -0.15 29.30 -6.73
C TRP A 250 1.38 29.16 -6.85
N ASP A 251 2.04 28.84 -5.75
CA ASP A 251 3.48 28.60 -5.76
C ASP A 251 3.76 27.17 -6.21
N LEU A 252 4.10 27.02 -7.48
CA LEU A 252 4.20 25.75 -8.19
C LEU A 252 5.17 24.78 -7.50
N GLY A 253 4.74 23.55 -7.30
CA GLY A 253 5.46 22.49 -6.59
C GLY A 253 5.25 22.49 -5.08
N MET A 254 4.49 23.43 -4.50
CA MET A 254 4.31 23.52 -3.05
C MET A 254 3.58 22.30 -2.45
N TYR A 255 2.71 21.64 -3.21
CA TYR A 255 2.01 20.45 -2.77
C TYR A 255 2.81 19.14 -2.94
N MET A 256 4.01 19.21 -3.52
CA MET A 256 4.92 18.08 -3.71
C MET A 256 6.16 18.18 -2.82
N SER A 257 6.73 19.36 -2.69
CA SER A 257 8.07 19.60 -2.16
C SER A 257 8.29 19.10 -0.74
N GLY A 258 7.28 19.22 0.14
CA GLY A 258 7.38 18.84 1.54
C GLY A 258 7.54 17.35 1.80
N PHE A 259 7.18 16.52 0.83
CA PHE A 259 7.33 15.08 0.94
C PHE A 259 8.79 14.62 0.84
N PHE A 260 9.65 15.30 0.08
CA PHE A 260 11.03 14.91 -0.14
C PHE A 260 11.87 14.79 1.16
N PRO A 261 11.96 15.79 2.03
CA PRO A 261 12.73 15.65 3.26
C PRO A 261 12.16 14.58 4.20
N CYS A 262 10.84 14.39 4.21
CA CYS A 262 10.19 13.39 5.04
C CYS A 262 10.45 11.97 4.55
N MET A 263 10.25 11.71 3.24
CA MET A 263 10.41 10.38 2.65
C MET A 263 11.87 9.96 2.57
N MET A 264 12.75 10.86 2.12
CA MET A 264 14.16 10.55 1.92
C MET A 264 14.95 10.47 3.24
N PHE A 265 14.60 11.28 4.24
CA PHE A 265 15.38 11.38 5.47
C PHE A 265 14.57 11.09 6.74
N GLY A 266 13.33 11.58 6.81
CA GLY A 266 12.46 11.36 7.97
C GLY A 266 12.19 9.89 8.22
N ILE A 267 11.81 9.13 7.17
CA ILE A 267 11.59 7.68 7.26
C ILE A 267 12.85 6.93 7.69
N PRO A 268 14.04 7.13 7.10
CA PRO A 268 15.27 6.55 7.63
C PRO A 268 15.54 6.87 9.10
N GLY A 269 15.25 8.10 9.54
CA GLY A 269 15.35 8.49 10.95
C GLY A 269 14.39 7.71 11.85
N ALA A 270 13.12 7.60 11.46
CA ALA A 270 12.11 6.81 12.16
C ALA A 270 12.45 5.32 12.18
N ALA A 271 12.93 4.76 11.06
CA ALA A 271 13.39 3.39 10.95
C ALA A 271 14.56 3.10 11.91
N LEU A 272 15.55 3.99 11.98
CA LEU A 272 16.66 3.88 12.91
C LEU A 272 16.18 3.93 14.38
N ALA A 273 15.18 4.77 14.70
CA ALA A 273 14.59 4.81 16.02
C ALA A 273 13.92 3.47 16.39
N MET A 274 13.19 2.86 15.46
CA MET A 274 12.61 1.53 15.65
C MET A 274 13.67 0.46 15.88
N VAL A 275 14.76 0.46 15.09
CA VAL A 275 15.89 -0.47 15.27
C VAL A 275 16.56 -0.29 16.63
N HIS A 276 16.78 0.95 17.06
CA HIS A 276 17.44 1.23 18.34
C HIS A 276 16.56 0.90 19.56
N THR A 277 15.25 0.92 19.39
CA THR A 277 14.29 0.57 20.45
C THR A 277 13.83 -0.90 20.40
N ALA A 278 14.18 -1.65 19.36
CA ALA A 278 13.88 -3.06 19.23
C ALA A 278 14.53 -3.90 20.33
N LYS A 279 13.84 -4.96 20.80
CA LYS A 279 14.38 -5.93 21.74
C LYS A 279 15.63 -6.59 21.13
N SER A 280 16.65 -6.87 21.94
CA SER A 280 17.98 -7.28 21.47
C SER A 280 17.99 -8.50 20.55
N ASP A 281 17.10 -9.44 20.80
CA ASP A 281 16.91 -10.70 20.10
C ASP A 281 16.16 -10.55 18.76
N LYS A 282 15.26 -9.53 18.65
CA LYS A 282 14.49 -9.22 17.44
C LYS A 282 15.14 -8.14 16.57
N LYS A 283 16.26 -7.59 17.02
CA LYS A 283 16.91 -6.45 16.35
C LYS A 283 17.34 -6.74 14.92
N LYS A 284 17.88 -7.93 14.65
CA LYS A 284 18.28 -8.33 13.27
C LYS A 284 17.07 -8.39 12.33
N LEU A 285 15.95 -8.90 12.82
CA LEU A 285 14.71 -8.97 12.06
C LEU A 285 14.15 -7.55 11.79
N ALA A 286 14.11 -6.71 12.83
CA ALA A 286 13.68 -5.32 12.68
C ALA A 286 14.55 -4.57 11.66
N ILE A 287 15.88 -4.74 11.68
CA ILE A 287 16.78 -4.15 10.68
C ILE A 287 16.38 -4.59 9.27
N GLY A 288 16.19 -5.89 9.03
CA GLY A 288 15.83 -6.39 7.70
C GLY A 288 14.53 -5.80 7.16
N LEU A 289 13.54 -5.63 8.04
CA LEU A 289 12.22 -5.08 7.69
C LEU A 289 12.27 -3.58 7.40
N VAL A 290 12.74 -2.81 8.39
CA VAL A 290 12.61 -1.35 8.29
C VAL A 290 13.70 -0.71 7.45
N ALA A 291 14.89 -1.33 7.31
CA ALA A 291 15.96 -0.80 6.47
C ALA A 291 15.62 -0.92 4.98
N SER A 292 15.07 -2.05 4.54
CA SER A 292 14.63 -2.22 3.14
C SER A 292 13.49 -1.25 2.80
N ALA A 293 12.53 -1.08 3.71
CA ALA A 293 11.45 -0.13 3.55
C ALA A 293 11.95 1.33 3.52
N ALA A 294 12.90 1.68 4.39
CA ALA A 294 13.51 3.01 4.41
C ALA A 294 14.33 3.29 3.14
N LEU A 295 15.06 2.28 2.62
CA LEU A 295 15.76 2.40 1.36
C LEU A 295 14.80 2.62 0.19
N CYS A 296 13.69 1.89 0.16
CA CYS A 296 12.65 2.06 -0.84
C CYS A 296 12.05 3.48 -0.80
N ALA A 297 11.75 3.99 0.39
CA ALA A 297 11.27 5.35 0.59
C ALA A 297 12.31 6.41 0.15
N PHE A 298 13.59 6.21 0.48
CA PHE A 298 14.67 7.11 0.09
C PHE A 298 14.85 7.17 -1.43
N VAL A 299 14.92 6.01 -2.09
CA VAL A 299 15.23 5.95 -3.54
C VAL A 299 14.02 6.32 -4.38
N CYS A 300 12.87 5.69 -4.13
CA CYS A 300 11.69 5.78 -5.00
C CYS A 300 10.52 6.56 -4.38
N GLY A 301 10.61 6.99 -3.11
CA GLY A 301 9.48 7.63 -2.42
C GLY A 301 8.31 6.69 -2.07
N VAL A 302 8.49 5.36 -2.16
CA VAL A 302 7.45 4.38 -1.79
C VAL A 302 7.51 4.14 -0.29
N THR A 303 6.51 4.61 0.45
CA THR A 303 6.50 4.66 1.91
C THR A 303 5.65 3.59 2.58
N GLU A 304 4.74 2.99 1.84
CA GLU A 304 3.76 2.02 2.34
C GLU A 304 4.40 0.78 2.98
N PRO A 305 5.54 0.23 2.50
CA PRO A 305 6.20 -0.88 3.18
C PRO A 305 6.64 -0.52 4.60
N PHE A 306 7.06 0.73 4.83
CA PHE A 306 7.39 1.23 6.15
C PHE A 306 6.14 1.50 6.98
N GLU A 307 5.15 2.19 6.43
CA GLU A 307 3.92 2.61 7.09
C GLU A 307 3.08 1.41 7.54
N PHE A 308 2.81 0.46 6.64
CA PHE A 308 2.07 -0.76 6.96
C PHE A 308 2.79 -1.64 8.00
N GLY A 309 4.09 -1.50 8.13
CA GLY A 309 4.88 -2.20 9.14
C GLY A 309 4.54 -1.80 10.58
N PHE A 310 4.07 -0.56 10.81
CA PHE A 310 3.84 -0.08 12.19
C PHE A 310 2.46 0.56 12.44
N MET A 311 1.76 1.08 11.42
CA MET A 311 0.56 1.88 11.64
C MET A 311 -0.58 1.11 12.33
N PHE A 312 -0.68 -0.20 12.08
CA PHE A 312 -1.68 -1.05 12.74
C PHE A 312 -1.22 -1.56 14.12
N LEU A 313 0.08 -1.51 14.39
CA LEU A 313 0.65 -1.88 15.68
C LEU A 313 0.65 -0.71 16.65
N ALA A 314 0.89 0.49 16.16
CA ALA A 314 0.98 1.73 16.93
C ALA A 314 0.23 2.89 16.24
N PRO A 315 -1.12 2.88 16.19
CA PRO A 315 -1.90 3.90 15.47
C PRO A 315 -1.66 5.33 15.95
N ALA A 316 -1.44 5.52 17.26
CA ALA A 316 -1.12 6.85 17.80
C ALA A 316 0.23 7.39 17.26
N LEU A 317 1.23 6.52 17.13
CA LEU A 317 2.51 6.89 16.51
C LEU A 317 2.34 7.24 15.04
N TYR A 318 1.41 6.58 14.35
CA TYR A 318 1.10 6.89 12.96
C TYR A 318 0.48 8.28 12.79
N VAL A 319 -0.40 8.71 13.70
CA VAL A 319 -0.92 10.08 13.71
C VAL A 319 0.21 11.10 13.93
N VAL A 320 1.14 10.83 14.84
CA VAL A 320 2.33 11.67 15.04
C VAL A 320 3.19 11.73 13.79
N TYR A 321 3.39 10.60 13.12
CA TYR A 321 4.08 10.53 11.84
C TYR A 321 3.42 11.42 10.78
N ALA A 322 2.10 11.33 10.62
CA ALA A 322 1.35 12.19 9.70
C ALA A 322 1.49 13.69 10.06
N ALA A 323 1.45 14.03 11.35
CA ALA A 323 1.63 15.41 11.81
C ALA A 323 3.04 15.95 11.49
N LEU A 324 4.07 15.14 11.60
CA LEU A 324 5.42 15.51 11.22
C LEU A 324 5.51 15.83 9.71
N TYR A 325 4.82 15.06 8.84
CA TYR A 325 4.75 15.40 7.42
C TYR A 325 4.10 16.78 7.19
N GLY A 326 3.00 17.05 7.87
CA GLY A 326 2.35 18.38 7.78
C GLY A 326 3.29 19.51 8.18
N ILE A 327 3.95 19.38 9.34
CA ILE A 327 4.88 20.39 9.86
C ILE A 327 6.06 20.59 8.90
N PHE A 328 6.72 19.53 8.47
CA PHE A 328 7.85 19.63 7.55
C PHE A 328 7.44 20.18 6.19
N THR A 329 6.23 19.90 5.72
CA THR A 329 5.73 20.51 4.47
C THR A 329 5.58 22.01 4.63
N VAL A 330 4.99 22.51 5.73
CA VAL A 330 4.93 23.95 6.00
C VAL A 330 6.33 24.58 5.98
N ILE A 331 7.28 24.00 6.72
CA ILE A 331 8.65 24.49 6.79
C ILE A 331 9.28 24.50 5.39
N THR A 332 9.17 23.40 4.65
CA THR A 332 9.75 23.24 3.31
C THR A 332 9.24 24.30 2.33
N VAL A 333 7.93 24.57 2.38
CA VAL A 333 7.32 25.59 1.53
C VAL A 333 7.80 26.99 1.92
N LEU A 334 7.86 27.31 3.22
CA LEU A 334 8.29 28.61 3.73
C LEU A 334 9.76 28.94 3.43
N VAL A 335 10.66 27.94 3.47
CA VAL A 335 12.07 28.14 3.13
C VAL A 335 12.33 28.20 1.62
N GLY A 336 11.29 28.02 0.80
CA GLY A 336 11.40 28.15 -0.66
C GLY A 336 12.08 26.99 -1.37
N PHE A 337 12.16 25.79 -0.76
CA PHE A 337 12.56 24.58 -1.47
C PHE A 337 11.43 24.14 -2.40
N ARG A 338 11.74 23.92 -3.68
CA ARG A 338 10.78 23.39 -4.68
C ARG A 338 11.42 22.26 -5.47
N ALA A 339 10.77 21.13 -5.43
CA ALA A 339 11.05 19.94 -6.23
C ALA A 339 9.73 19.25 -6.58
N GLY A 340 9.66 18.64 -7.73
CA GLY A 340 8.52 17.89 -8.19
C GLY A 340 8.83 16.40 -8.31
N PHE A 341 7.81 15.58 -8.29
CA PHE A 341 7.92 14.16 -8.60
C PHE A 341 6.94 13.79 -9.71
N CYS A 342 7.30 12.82 -10.53
CA CYS A 342 6.39 12.23 -11.49
C CYS A 342 5.63 11.04 -10.88
N PHE A 343 6.26 10.38 -9.91
CA PHE A 343 5.70 9.25 -9.19
C PHE A 343 5.62 9.52 -7.68
N SER A 344 6.75 9.75 -7.00
CA SER A 344 6.79 10.03 -5.57
C SER A 344 8.10 10.72 -5.16
N ALA A 345 8.16 11.28 -3.94
CA ALA A 345 9.25 12.13 -3.47
C ALA A 345 10.49 11.33 -3.01
N GLY A 346 11.13 10.63 -3.95
CA GLY A 346 12.37 9.91 -3.76
C GLY A 346 13.56 10.59 -4.43
N ALA A 347 14.76 10.03 -4.20
CA ALA A 347 16.00 10.54 -4.77
C ALA A 347 16.00 10.54 -6.30
N THR A 348 15.35 9.57 -6.94
CA THR A 348 15.20 9.49 -8.39
C THR A 348 14.44 10.69 -8.95
N ASP A 349 13.27 10.98 -8.38
CA ASP A 349 12.44 12.11 -8.82
C ASP A 349 13.10 13.45 -8.50
N LEU A 350 13.77 13.58 -7.33
CA LEU A 350 14.54 14.77 -7.03
C LEU A 350 15.64 15.04 -8.05
N LEU A 351 16.39 13.99 -8.44
CA LEU A 351 17.45 14.10 -9.42
C LEU A 351 16.92 14.61 -10.78
N PHE A 352 15.82 14.05 -11.24
CA PHE A 352 15.25 14.41 -12.54
C PHE A 352 14.54 15.75 -12.53
N SER A 353 13.85 16.10 -11.43
CA SER A 353 13.13 17.38 -11.32
C SER A 353 14.01 18.57 -11.00
N ALA A 354 15.23 18.36 -10.48
CA ALA A 354 16.12 19.45 -10.03
C ALA A 354 16.55 20.42 -11.15
N SER A 355 16.50 19.99 -12.40
CA SER A 355 16.82 20.79 -13.59
C SER A 355 15.62 21.53 -14.18
N LEU A 356 14.40 21.28 -13.70
CA LEU A 356 13.18 21.89 -14.23
C LEU A 356 13.05 23.36 -13.80
N PRO A 357 12.41 24.23 -14.59
CA PRO A 357 12.29 25.67 -14.32
C PRO A 357 11.62 25.99 -12.98
N ALA A 358 10.64 25.20 -12.54
CA ALA A 358 9.96 25.36 -11.26
C ALA A 358 10.81 24.93 -10.05
N ALA A 359 11.87 24.16 -10.24
CA ALA A 359 12.75 23.72 -9.15
C ALA A 359 13.51 24.91 -8.56
N LYS A 360 13.45 25.05 -7.22
CA LYS A 360 14.12 26.14 -6.51
C LYS A 360 14.84 25.61 -5.29
N ASN A 361 16.04 26.13 -5.03
CA ASN A 361 16.82 25.85 -3.83
C ASN A 361 16.97 24.33 -3.53
N THR A 362 17.15 23.50 -4.54
CA THR A 362 17.17 22.02 -4.42
C THR A 362 18.28 21.52 -3.48
N TRP A 363 19.37 22.28 -3.32
CA TRP A 363 20.42 22.00 -2.34
C TRP A 363 19.93 21.98 -0.89
N MET A 364 18.83 22.68 -0.58
CA MET A 364 18.23 22.72 0.76
C MET A 364 17.69 21.37 1.21
N ILE A 365 17.58 20.38 0.31
CA ILE A 365 17.25 19.00 0.70
C ILE A 365 18.22 18.46 1.77
N ILE A 366 19.49 18.91 1.77
CA ILE A 366 20.47 18.46 2.75
C ILE A 366 20.14 18.97 4.16
N PRO A 367 20.08 20.30 4.43
CA PRO A 367 19.74 20.77 5.77
C PRO A 367 18.32 20.40 6.21
N LEU A 368 17.32 20.44 5.30
CA LEU A 368 15.95 19.99 5.61
C LEU A 368 15.91 18.50 5.91
N GLY A 369 16.62 17.69 5.13
CA GLY A 369 16.70 16.25 5.33
C GLY A 369 17.36 15.89 6.67
N ILE A 370 18.48 16.53 7.01
CA ILE A 370 19.15 16.32 8.31
C ILE A 370 18.19 16.67 9.45
N ALA A 371 17.49 17.81 9.36
CA ALA A 371 16.50 18.21 10.35
C ALA A 371 15.36 17.18 10.45
N ALA A 372 14.81 16.71 9.31
CA ALA A 372 13.79 15.69 9.27
C ALA A 372 14.27 14.37 9.90
N PHE A 373 15.47 13.91 9.54
CA PHE A 373 16.06 12.70 10.11
C PHE A 373 16.15 12.79 11.64
N ILE A 374 16.70 13.88 12.16
CA ILE A 374 16.88 14.07 13.61
C ILE A 374 15.51 14.14 14.31
N VAL A 375 14.58 14.94 13.80
CA VAL A 375 13.26 15.13 14.43
C VAL A 375 12.47 13.81 14.42
N PHE A 376 12.40 13.12 13.28
CA PHE A 376 11.72 11.83 13.21
C PHE A 376 12.36 10.80 14.13
N TYR A 377 13.70 10.73 14.15
CA TYR A 377 14.41 9.83 15.05
C TYR A 377 14.09 10.11 16.53
N VAL A 378 14.21 11.37 16.95
CA VAL A 378 13.99 11.75 18.36
C VAL A 378 12.53 11.53 18.77
N VAL A 379 11.58 11.99 17.95
CA VAL A 379 10.14 11.86 18.24
C VAL A 379 9.72 10.39 18.30
N PHE A 380 10.14 9.58 17.32
CA PHE A 380 9.83 8.16 17.31
C PHE A 380 10.46 7.43 18.49
N ARG A 381 11.75 7.66 18.75
CA ARG A 381 12.44 7.05 19.89
C ARG A 381 11.78 7.43 21.20
N PHE A 382 11.46 8.70 21.41
CA PHE A 382 10.76 9.17 22.61
C PHE A 382 9.38 8.52 22.75
N ALA A 383 8.56 8.57 21.71
CA ALA A 383 7.21 8.02 21.75
C ALA A 383 7.21 6.51 22.01
N ILE A 384 8.07 5.76 21.29
CA ILE A 384 8.17 4.31 21.41
C ILE A 384 8.60 3.92 22.84
N THR A 385 9.61 4.62 23.40
CA THR A 385 10.12 4.28 24.73
C THR A 385 9.21 4.77 25.86
N LYS A 386 8.66 5.98 25.75
CA LYS A 386 7.82 6.59 26.79
C LYS A 386 6.48 5.88 26.94
N PHE A 387 5.87 5.46 25.84
CA PHE A 387 4.54 4.86 25.82
C PHE A 387 4.57 3.34 25.56
N ASP A 388 5.74 2.71 25.58
CA ASP A 388 5.96 1.29 25.30
C ASP A 388 5.22 0.81 24.04
N LEU A 389 5.29 1.61 22.96
CA LEU A 389 4.56 1.32 21.74
C LEU A 389 5.13 0.09 21.04
N LYS A 390 4.24 -0.73 20.51
CA LYS A 390 4.62 -1.93 19.75
C LYS A 390 4.95 -1.52 18.31
N THR A 391 6.21 -1.67 17.96
CA THR A 391 6.75 -1.43 16.62
C THR A 391 7.51 -2.66 16.17
N PRO A 392 7.94 -2.77 14.89
CA PRO A 392 8.75 -3.90 14.45
C PRO A 392 9.94 -4.18 15.40
N GLY A 393 10.01 -5.40 15.89
CA GLY A 393 10.99 -5.83 16.89
C GLY A 393 10.63 -5.54 18.35
N ARG A 394 9.41 -5.01 18.63
CA ARG A 394 8.89 -4.80 19.99
C ARG A 394 7.57 -5.53 20.27
N GLU A 395 7.16 -6.43 19.37
CA GLU A 395 5.97 -7.24 19.58
C GLU A 395 6.13 -8.14 20.82
N ASP A 396 4.99 -8.44 21.51
CA ASP A 396 4.96 -9.22 22.75
C ASP A 396 5.05 -10.74 22.51
N ASP A 397 5.82 -11.18 21.56
CA ASP A 397 5.95 -12.58 21.22
C ASP A 397 7.05 -13.29 22.02
N ASP A 398 6.85 -14.59 22.32
CA ASP A 398 7.79 -15.41 23.07
C ASP A 398 9.17 -15.48 22.43
N VAL A 399 10.08 -14.77 23.03
CA VAL A 399 11.44 -14.45 22.59
C VAL A 399 12.37 -15.68 22.60
N GLU A 400 12.12 -16.66 23.47
CA GLU A 400 12.97 -17.87 23.55
C GLU A 400 12.90 -18.74 22.29
N ALA A 401 11.77 -18.65 21.57
CA ALA A 401 11.57 -19.45 20.37
C ALA A 401 12.39 -18.98 19.16
N GLU A 402 12.65 -17.67 19.00
CA GLU A 402 13.33 -17.14 17.80
C GLU A 402 14.87 -17.30 17.82
N LYS A 403 15.47 -17.50 19.00
CA LYS A 403 16.93 -17.65 19.15
C LYS A 403 17.50 -18.97 18.64
N LYS A 404 16.65 -19.97 18.35
CA LYS A 404 17.06 -21.34 18.02
C LYS A 404 16.62 -21.81 16.63
N VAL A 405 16.33 -20.89 15.69
CA VAL A 405 16.01 -21.30 14.31
C VAL A 405 17.30 -21.73 13.63
N ASP A 406 17.53 -23.01 13.53
CA ASP A 406 18.55 -23.62 12.70
C ASP A 406 17.87 -24.56 11.70
N LEU A 407 17.42 -24.00 10.58
CA LEU A 407 17.00 -24.80 9.43
C LEU A 407 18.26 -25.31 8.73
N GLY A 408 18.89 -26.33 9.30
CA GLY A 408 20.15 -26.90 8.87
C GLY A 408 20.15 -27.52 7.46
N SER A 409 19.03 -27.51 6.75
CA SER A 409 18.95 -27.95 5.36
C SER A 409 18.23 -26.90 4.49
N SER A 410 18.64 -26.80 3.24
CA SER A 410 17.95 -26.09 2.18
C SER A 410 16.73 -26.87 1.64
N ASP A 411 16.44 -28.04 2.17
CA ASP A 411 15.28 -28.85 1.81
C ASP A 411 14.05 -28.46 2.64
N TYR A 412 13.35 -27.43 2.16
CA TYR A 412 12.12 -26.95 2.79
C TYR A 412 10.96 -27.93 2.73
N THR A 413 11.00 -28.91 1.82
CA THR A 413 9.98 -29.96 1.70
C THR A 413 10.04 -30.90 2.91
N THR A 414 11.23 -31.33 3.30
CA THR A 414 11.42 -32.16 4.50
C THR A 414 11.06 -31.41 5.78
N VAL A 415 11.41 -30.11 5.86
CA VAL A 415 11.03 -29.26 6.99
C VAL A 415 9.50 -29.13 7.08
N ALA A 416 8.83 -28.84 5.96
CA ALA A 416 7.37 -28.73 5.91
C ALA A 416 6.68 -30.05 6.26
N ALA A 417 7.17 -31.19 5.77
CA ALA A 417 6.62 -32.51 6.08
C ALA A 417 6.73 -32.85 7.58
N THR A 418 7.87 -32.58 8.19
CA THR A 418 8.07 -32.80 9.63
C THR A 418 7.17 -31.91 10.47
N ILE A 419 7.00 -30.63 10.06
CA ILE A 419 6.07 -29.71 10.73
C ILE A 419 4.63 -30.20 10.55
N LEU A 420 4.24 -30.67 9.36
CA LEU A 420 2.90 -31.19 9.09
C LEU A 420 2.56 -32.39 9.95
N GLU A 421 3.47 -33.33 10.07
CA GLU A 421 3.30 -34.47 10.99
C GLU A 421 3.19 -33.98 12.46
N GLY A 422 4.03 -33.02 12.86
CA GLY A 422 4.02 -32.45 14.20
C GLY A 422 2.76 -31.66 14.55
N VAL A 423 2.02 -31.14 13.58
CA VAL A 423 0.71 -30.46 13.84
C VAL A 423 -0.48 -31.41 13.78
N GLY A 424 -0.26 -32.72 13.67
CA GLY A 424 -1.33 -33.73 13.65
C GLY A 424 -1.79 -34.11 12.23
N GLY A 425 -0.96 -33.81 11.21
CA GLY A 425 -1.22 -34.16 9.82
C GLY A 425 -2.21 -33.23 9.11
N ALA A 426 -2.35 -33.42 7.78
CA ALA A 426 -3.22 -32.59 6.93
C ALA A 426 -4.68 -32.57 7.35
N ALA A 427 -5.17 -33.68 7.94
CA ALA A 427 -6.55 -33.77 8.41
C ALA A 427 -6.88 -32.82 9.58
N ASN A 428 -5.88 -32.41 10.35
CA ASN A 428 -6.03 -31.44 11.45
C ASN A 428 -5.93 -29.99 10.99
N VAL A 429 -5.29 -29.71 9.85
CA VAL A 429 -5.08 -28.34 9.34
C VAL A 429 -6.31 -27.86 8.55
N THR A 430 -6.85 -26.71 8.89
CA THR A 430 -8.01 -26.10 8.23
C THR A 430 -7.66 -24.85 7.42
N SER A 431 -6.61 -24.11 7.83
CA SER A 431 -6.12 -22.93 7.11
C SER A 431 -4.62 -22.78 7.30
N ILE A 432 -3.93 -22.30 6.26
CA ILE A 432 -2.47 -22.11 6.24
C ILE A 432 -2.18 -20.68 5.80
N ASP A 433 -1.59 -19.91 6.69
CA ASP A 433 -1.05 -18.57 6.40
C ASP A 433 0.35 -18.45 7.02
N ASN A 434 1.07 -17.40 6.72
CA ASN A 434 2.33 -17.08 7.36
C ASN A 434 2.48 -15.57 7.56
N CYS A 435 3.18 -15.17 8.59
CA CYS A 435 3.78 -13.84 8.68
C CYS A 435 5.27 -13.94 8.27
N ILE A 436 6.05 -12.94 8.57
CA ILE A 436 7.45 -12.83 8.13
C ILE A 436 8.35 -13.93 8.73
N THR A 437 7.98 -14.45 9.90
CA THR A 437 8.80 -15.44 10.63
C THR A 437 8.04 -16.68 11.09
N ARG A 438 6.70 -16.71 10.96
CA ARG A 438 5.87 -17.77 11.52
C ARG A 438 4.91 -18.33 10.49
N LEU A 439 4.85 -19.66 10.44
CA LEU A 439 3.76 -20.38 9.83
C LEU A 439 2.55 -20.30 10.76
N ARG A 440 1.44 -19.73 10.28
CA ARG A 440 0.18 -19.57 11.02
C ARG A 440 -0.83 -20.59 10.51
N LEU A 441 -1.22 -21.49 11.38
CA LEU A 441 -2.13 -22.57 11.05
C LEU A 441 -3.43 -22.43 11.85
N GLU A 442 -4.54 -22.59 11.20
CA GLU A 442 -5.78 -22.97 11.87
C GLU A 442 -5.87 -24.48 11.86
N VAL A 443 -6.17 -25.06 13.00
CA VAL A 443 -6.25 -26.51 13.22
C VAL A 443 -7.59 -26.85 13.87
N LYS A 444 -8.06 -28.08 13.68
CA LYS A 444 -9.27 -28.58 14.33
C LYS A 444 -9.06 -28.71 15.84
N ASP A 445 -7.89 -29.22 16.23
CA ASP A 445 -7.50 -29.43 17.63
C ASP A 445 -6.02 -29.19 17.85
N SER A 446 -5.67 -28.18 18.63
CA SER A 446 -4.29 -27.85 18.97
C SER A 446 -3.67 -28.78 20.01
N SER A 447 -4.45 -29.67 20.65
CA SER A 447 -3.92 -30.68 21.57
C SER A 447 -3.15 -31.77 20.86
N LEU A 448 -3.39 -31.98 19.57
CA LEU A 448 -2.68 -32.96 18.72
C LEU A 448 -1.29 -32.50 18.29
N VAL A 449 -0.87 -31.30 18.68
CA VAL A 449 0.40 -30.73 18.25
C VAL A 449 1.56 -31.25 19.07
N ASP A 450 2.50 -31.93 18.42
CA ASP A 450 3.77 -32.38 19.00
C ASP A 450 4.87 -31.33 18.78
N GLU A 451 5.10 -30.51 19.79
CA GLU A 451 6.11 -29.46 19.75
C GLU A 451 7.56 -30.01 19.61
N LYS A 452 7.84 -31.19 20.17
CA LYS A 452 9.18 -31.80 20.06
C LYS A 452 9.49 -32.17 18.63
N LYS A 453 8.51 -32.73 17.93
CA LYS A 453 8.62 -33.09 16.52
C LYS A 453 8.78 -31.84 15.64
N ILE A 454 8.02 -30.78 15.89
CA ILE A 454 8.16 -29.53 15.16
C ILE A 454 9.53 -28.88 15.37
N LYS A 455 10.05 -28.92 16.60
CA LYS A 455 11.41 -28.45 16.91
C LYS A 455 12.50 -29.25 16.22
N SER A 456 12.32 -30.56 16.01
CA SER A 456 13.28 -31.38 15.27
C SER A 456 13.43 -31.00 13.81
N ALA A 457 12.45 -30.31 13.22
CA ALA A 457 12.53 -29.71 11.88
C ALA A 457 13.39 -28.44 11.84
N GLY A 458 13.97 -27.98 12.94
CA GLY A 458 14.71 -26.73 13.05
C GLY A 458 13.83 -25.51 13.38
N ALA A 459 12.53 -25.69 13.61
CA ALA A 459 11.65 -24.62 14.09
C ALA A 459 12.01 -24.23 15.53
N ALA A 460 11.98 -22.96 15.82
CA ALA A 460 12.36 -22.44 17.14
C ALA A 460 11.34 -22.74 18.25
N GLY A 461 10.06 -22.88 17.88
CA GLY A 461 9.00 -23.16 18.83
C GLY A 461 7.60 -23.14 18.24
N VAL A 462 6.63 -23.46 19.09
CA VAL A 462 5.23 -23.48 18.75
C VAL A 462 4.45 -22.63 19.73
N ILE A 463 3.62 -21.72 19.23
CA ILE A 463 2.71 -20.89 20.03
C ILE A 463 1.29 -21.37 19.75
N ARG A 464 0.47 -21.50 20.78
CA ARG A 464 -0.94 -21.90 20.69
C ARG A 464 -1.85 -20.75 21.18
N PRO A 465 -2.19 -19.80 20.29
CA PRO A 465 -3.02 -18.63 20.68
C PRO A 465 -4.45 -19.02 21.11
N SER A 466 -4.94 -20.16 20.60
CA SER A 466 -6.25 -20.72 20.95
C SER A 466 -6.28 -22.24 20.75
N LYS A 467 -7.42 -22.86 21.09
CA LYS A 467 -7.62 -24.31 20.86
C LYS A 467 -7.62 -24.69 19.37
N THR A 468 -7.80 -23.73 18.49
CA THR A 468 -7.88 -23.95 17.03
C THR A 468 -6.83 -23.16 16.24
N ALA A 469 -5.86 -22.52 16.89
CA ALA A 469 -4.80 -21.78 16.22
C ALA A 469 -3.42 -22.18 16.74
N VAL A 470 -2.51 -22.42 15.79
CA VAL A 470 -1.12 -22.79 16.04
C VAL A 470 -0.19 -21.90 15.22
N GLN A 471 0.89 -21.44 15.82
CA GLN A 471 1.93 -20.69 15.11
C GLN A 471 3.27 -21.42 15.31
N VAL A 472 3.90 -21.76 14.21
CA VAL A 472 5.23 -22.39 14.22
C VAL A 472 6.27 -21.35 13.85
N VAL A 473 7.26 -21.12 14.70
CA VAL A 473 8.31 -20.13 14.47
C VAL A 473 9.40 -20.73 13.59
N VAL A 474 9.42 -20.29 12.33
CA VAL A 474 10.30 -20.82 11.26
C VAL A 474 11.44 -19.85 10.91
N GLY A 475 11.27 -18.56 11.25
CA GLY A 475 12.23 -17.51 10.88
C GLY A 475 11.97 -16.93 9.49
N THR A 476 12.94 -16.18 8.96
CA THR A 476 12.81 -15.41 7.71
C THR A 476 12.58 -16.26 6.44
N LYS A 477 12.83 -17.57 6.52
CA LYS A 477 12.61 -18.53 5.43
C LYS A 477 11.19 -19.11 5.42
N VAL A 478 10.30 -18.62 6.27
CA VAL A 478 8.94 -19.15 6.47
C VAL A 478 8.12 -19.21 5.18
N GLN A 479 8.32 -18.29 4.25
CA GLN A 479 7.57 -18.30 2.99
C GLN A 479 7.83 -19.59 2.20
N PHE A 480 9.09 -19.99 2.07
CA PHE A 480 9.45 -21.22 1.36
C PHE A 480 8.89 -22.48 2.06
N VAL A 481 8.93 -22.52 3.39
CA VAL A 481 8.32 -23.61 4.16
C VAL A 481 6.80 -23.61 4.03
N ALA A 482 6.15 -22.47 4.04
CA ALA A 482 4.70 -22.35 3.87
C ALA A 482 4.24 -22.82 2.49
N ASP A 483 5.01 -22.53 1.44
CA ASP A 483 4.69 -22.94 0.08
C ASP A 483 4.78 -24.47 -0.07
N GLU A 484 5.81 -25.11 0.50
CA GLU A 484 5.92 -26.55 0.54
C GLU A 484 4.84 -27.19 1.43
N PHE A 485 4.56 -26.59 2.59
CA PHE A 485 3.51 -27.05 3.50
C PHE A 485 2.12 -27.05 2.84
N LYS A 486 1.80 -26.00 2.04
CA LYS A 486 0.56 -25.93 1.26
C LYS A 486 0.47 -27.03 0.21
N LYS A 487 1.59 -27.42 -0.41
CA LYS A 487 1.63 -28.54 -1.37
C LYS A 487 1.32 -29.89 -0.71
N LEU A 488 1.84 -30.09 0.49
CA LEU A 488 1.64 -31.33 1.26
C LEU A 488 0.24 -31.48 1.86
N CYS A 489 -0.51 -30.37 1.99
CA CYS A 489 -1.90 -30.36 2.49
C CYS A 489 -2.96 -30.45 1.38
N LYS A 490 -2.55 -30.43 0.11
CA LYS A 490 -3.44 -30.62 -1.05
C LYS A 490 -3.62 -32.11 -1.35
#